data_ee5e92cfbe011e1237302ee0ff9c607d
#
_entry.id   ee5e92cfbe011e1237302ee0ff9c607d
#
_cell.length_a   1.000
_cell.length_b   1.000
_cell.length_c   1.000
_cell.angle_alpha   90.00
_cell.angle_beta   90.00
_cell.angle_gamma   90.00
#
_symmetry.space_group_name_H-M   'P 1'
#
loop_
_entity.id
_entity.type
_entity.pdbx_description
1 polymer ?
#
loop_
_entity_poly.entity_id
_entity_poly.type
_entity_poly.pdbx_seq_one_letter_code
_entity_poly.pdbx_strand_id
1 'polypeptide(L)'
;LPENDFLSDFDAIPEADWKRIRLAYVCSPGNPTGKVLGLDEWKRLFALADRYGFVIASDECYSEIYFDEAAPPLGVLQAAHAVGRDDYRGIVMFSSLSKRSNVPGLRSGFVAGDADILKKFWLYRTYQGCAMSPPVQHASAAAWNDETHVRENRRLYREKFDAVTPLVAAHLGTARPDASFYLWARTPITDTEFALGLQREYN
;
A
#
# COMPACT_ATOMS: atom_id res chain seq x y z
N LEU A 1 -5.00 13.84 5.91
CA LEU A 1 -6.20 14.69 5.80
C LEU A 1 -6.26 15.29 4.39
N PRO A 2 -7.44 15.72 3.89
CA PRO A 2 -7.57 16.33 2.57
C PRO A 2 -6.68 17.57 2.38
N GLU A 3 -6.43 18.32 3.45
CA GLU A 3 -5.60 19.54 3.46
C GLU A 3 -4.15 19.25 3.06
N ASN A 4 -3.67 18.02 3.30
CA ASN A 4 -2.32 17.56 2.95
C ASN A 4 -2.35 16.60 1.76
N ASP A 5 -3.41 16.63 0.95
CA ASP A 5 -3.63 15.68 -0.13
C ASP A 5 -3.46 14.22 0.34
N PHE A 6 -3.90 13.93 1.57
CA PHE A 6 -3.78 12.65 2.27
C PHE A 6 -2.35 12.14 2.49
N LEU A 7 -1.33 12.95 2.23
CA LEU A 7 0.05 12.65 2.63
C LEU A 7 0.23 12.79 4.14
N SER A 8 1.18 12.05 4.68
CA SER A 8 1.54 12.18 6.09
C SER A 8 2.31 13.48 6.33
N ASP A 9 1.84 14.28 7.28
CA ASP A 9 2.58 15.44 7.76
C ASP A 9 3.58 15.02 8.84
N PHE A 10 4.77 14.65 8.41
CA PHE A 10 5.84 14.22 9.32
C PHE A 10 6.35 15.34 10.22
N ASP A 11 6.19 16.62 9.83
CA ASP A 11 6.62 17.76 10.64
C ASP A 11 5.66 18.08 11.79
N ALA A 12 4.41 17.68 11.65
CA ALA A 12 3.43 17.81 12.73
C ALA A 12 3.68 16.81 13.89
N ILE A 13 4.53 15.80 13.69
CA ILE A 13 4.83 14.80 14.72
C ILE A 13 5.90 15.35 15.67
N PRO A 14 5.62 15.49 17.00
CA PRO A 14 6.58 16.01 17.95
C PRO A 14 7.87 15.17 18.02
N GLU A 15 9.00 15.83 18.21
CA GLU A 15 10.31 15.15 18.33
C GLU A 15 10.34 14.11 19.46
N ALA A 16 9.61 14.35 20.55
CA ALA A 16 9.49 13.42 21.67
C ALA A 16 8.87 12.09 21.25
N ASP A 17 7.93 12.12 20.29
CA ASP A 17 7.30 10.91 19.75
C ASP A 17 8.25 10.20 18.80
N TRP A 18 8.96 10.93 17.93
CA TRP A 18 9.98 10.34 17.06
C TRP A 18 11.04 9.55 17.84
N LYS A 19 11.49 10.05 18.97
CA LYS A 19 12.46 9.35 19.86
C LYS A 19 11.96 8.04 20.45
N ARG A 20 10.64 7.84 20.47
CA ARG A 20 9.98 6.63 21.00
C ARG A 20 9.66 5.59 19.92
N ILE A 21 9.56 6.03 18.65
CA ILE A 21 9.24 5.14 17.53
C ILE A 21 10.36 4.12 17.35
N ARG A 22 9.97 2.87 17.13
CA ARG A 22 10.87 1.76 16.75
C ARG A 22 10.52 1.18 15.41
N LEU A 23 9.27 1.38 14.98
CA LEU A 23 8.73 0.86 13.73
C LEU A 23 7.70 1.86 13.20
N ALA A 24 7.85 2.28 11.94
CA ALA A 24 6.88 3.09 11.22
C ALA A 24 6.25 2.25 10.11
N TYR A 25 4.93 2.07 10.18
CA TYR A 25 4.17 1.46 9.09
C TYR A 25 3.73 2.54 8.09
N VAL A 26 3.98 2.28 6.81
CA VAL A 26 3.57 3.13 5.71
C VAL A 26 2.86 2.27 4.68
N CYS A 27 1.71 2.71 4.21
CA CYS A 27 0.97 2.05 3.13
C CYS A 27 1.00 2.92 1.88
N SER A 28 1.65 2.45 0.82
CA SER A 28 1.74 3.16 -0.46
C SER A 28 1.67 2.16 -1.63
N PRO A 29 0.61 2.23 -2.45
CA PRO A 29 -0.57 3.10 -2.40
C PRO A 29 -1.41 2.93 -1.13
N GLY A 30 -1.94 4.02 -0.61
CA GLY A 30 -2.63 4.07 0.67
C GLY A 30 -4.03 3.44 0.65
N ASN A 31 -4.40 2.76 1.72
CA ASN A 31 -5.77 2.33 1.99
C ASN A 31 -6.31 3.23 3.13
N PRO A 32 -7.41 3.96 2.95
CA PRO A 32 -8.38 3.90 1.82
C PRO A 32 -8.17 4.99 0.75
N THR A 33 -7.21 5.89 0.89
CA THR A 33 -7.12 7.13 0.10
C THR A 33 -6.58 6.91 -1.32
N GLY A 34 -5.85 5.82 -1.56
CA GLY A 34 -5.18 5.56 -2.82
C GLY A 34 -3.98 6.45 -3.09
N LYS A 35 -3.54 7.25 -2.09
CA LYS A 35 -2.41 8.16 -2.25
C LYS A 35 -1.10 7.37 -2.37
N VAL A 36 -0.24 7.83 -3.28
CA VAL A 36 1.10 7.27 -3.53
C VAL A 36 2.16 8.23 -2.96
N LEU A 37 3.14 7.68 -2.23
CA LEU A 37 4.30 8.45 -1.80
C LEU A 37 5.28 8.62 -2.96
N GLY A 38 5.67 9.87 -3.20
CA GLY A 38 6.73 10.21 -4.15
C GLY A 38 8.13 10.07 -3.55
N LEU A 39 9.14 10.33 -4.36
CA LEU A 39 10.54 10.20 -3.95
C LEU A 39 10.90 11.14 -2.79
N ASP A 40 10.32 12.33 -2.74
CA ASP A 40 10.64 13.31 -1.71
C ASP A 40 10.05 12.94 -0.33
N GLU A 41 8.85 12.35 -0.30
CA GLU A 41 8.27 11.77 0.91
C GLU A 41 9.12 10.61 1.41
N TRP A 42 9.59 9.73 0.52
CA TRP A 42 10.48 8.64 0.87
C TRP A 42 11.82 9.14 1.41
N LYS A 43 12.47 10.11 0.76
CA LYS A 43 13.71 10.72 1.25
C LYS A 43 13.55 11.28 2.66
N ARG A 44 12.43 11.97 2.91
CA ARG A 44 12.12 12.54 4.21
C ARG A 44 11.97 11.47 5.28
N LEU A 45 11.25 10.39 4.97
CA LEU A 45 11.07 9.27 5.89
C LEU A 45 12.39 8.53 6.16
N PHE A 46 13.25 8.37 5.15
CA PHE A 46 14.60 7.80 5.32
C PHE A 46 15.46 8.67 6.25
N ALA A 47 15.45 9.98 6.07
CA ALA A 47 16.19 10.89 6.94
C ALA A 47 15.71 10.83 8.40
N LEU A 48 14.41 10.71 8.63
CA LEU A 48 13.84 10.52 9.96
C LEU A 48 14.23 9.15 10.55
N ALA A 49 14.20 8.09 9.76
CA ALA A 49 14.62 6.76 10.20
C ALA A 49 16.12 6.73 10.58
N ASP A 50 16.98 7.39 9.80
CA ASP A 50 18.40 7.51 10.11
C ASP A 50 18.64 8.31 11.40
N ARG A 51 17.89 9.41 11.58
CA ARG A 51 18.01 10.28 12.76
C ARG A 51 17.55 9.63 14.05
N TYR A 52 16.46 8.88 14.01
CA TYR A 52 15.79 8.35 15.21
C TYR A 52 15.94 6.84 15.39
N GLY A 53 16.47 6.13 14.40
CA GLY A 53 16.81 4.71 14.50
C GLY A 53 15.61 3.75 14.47
N PHE A 54 14.54 4.08 13.75
CA PHE A 54 13.39 3.19 13.57
C PHE A 54 13.44 2.44 12.24
N VAL A 55 12.73 1.33 12.17
CA VAL A 55 12.54 0.54 10.96
C VAL A 55 11.32 1.06 10.20
N ILE A 56 11.43 1.13 8.88
CA ILE A 56 10.31 1.42 7.97
C ILE A 56 9.72 0.09 7.49
N ALA A 57 8.43 -0.13 7.73
CA ALA A 57 7.66 -1.24 7.19
C ALA A 57 6.68 -0.70 6.14
N SER A 58 6.97 -0.96 4.86
CA SER A 58 6.14 -0.53 3.73
C SER A 58 5.15 -1.60 3.33
N ASP A 59 3.85 -1.32 3.43
CA ASP A 59 2.79 -2.15 2.87
C ASP A 59 2.51 -1.70 1.43
N GLU A 60 2.92 -2.52 0.48
CA GLU A 60 2.79 -2.27 -0.96
C GLU A 60 1.80 -3.23 -1.63
N CYS A 61 0.82 -3.73 -0.87
CA CYS A 61 -0.16 -4.68 -1.41
C CYS A 61 -1.00 -4.12 -2.57
N TYR A 62 -1.06 -2.81 -2.74
CA TYR A 62 -1.82 -2.14 -3.82
C TYR A 62 -0.94 -1.62 -4.97
N SER A 63 0.37 -1.85 -4.94
CA SER A 63 1.34 -1.31 -5.92
C SER A 63 1.02 -1.65 -7.37
N GLU A 64 0.32 -2.77 -7.61
CA GLU A 64 -0.03 -3.22 -8.95
C GLU A 64 -1.42 -2.75 -9.44
N ILE A 65 -2.13 -1.94 -8.66
CA ILE A 65 -3.42 -1.36 -9.06
C ILE A 65 -3.26 0.13 -9.25
N TYR A 66 -2.93 0.53 -10.47
CA TYR A 66 -2.71 1.92 -10.89
C TYR A 66 -3.27 2.16 -12.29
N PHE A 67 -3.29 3.43 -12.74
CA PHE A 67 -4.07 3.82 -13.90
C PHE A 67 -3.25 4.20 -15.13
N ASP A 68 -1.98 4.55 -14.96
CA ASP A 68 -1.07 4.92 -16.04
C ASP A 68 0.11 3.94 -16.08
N GLU A 69 0.20 3.12 -17.13
CA GLU A 69 1.27 2.13 -17.28
C GLU A 69 2.67 2.78 -17.40
N ALA A 70 2.74 4.06 -17.75
CA ALA A 70 4.01 4.81 -17.81
C ALA A 70 4.44 5.37 -16.45
N ALA A 71 3.52 5.39 -15.45
CA ALA A 71 3.75 5.98 -14.14
C ALA A 71 3.34 5.02 -13.00
N PRO A 72 4.01 3.86 -12.86
CA PRO A 72 3.74 2.94 -11.76
C PRO A 72 4.06 3.59 -10.41
N PRO A 73 3.36 3.21 -9.34
CA PRO A 73 3.66 3.67 -7.98
C PRO A 73 5.12 3.37 -7.58
N LEU A 74 5.78 4.36 -7.00
CA LEU A 74 7.16 4.20 -6.53
C LEU A 74 7.18 3.41 -5.21
N GLY A 75 7.73 2.20 -5.24
CA GLY A 75 7.92 1.38 -4.04
C GLY A 75 9.11 1.84 -3.19
N VAL A 76 9.11 1.49 -1.90
CA VAL A 76 10.16 1.89 -0.95
C VAL A 76 11.55 1.42 -1.35
N LEU A 77 11.69 0.20 -1.90
CA LEU A 77 13.00 -0.33 -2.31
C LEU A 77 13.52 0.37 -3.56
N GLN A 78 12.64 0.72 -4.51
CA GLN A 78 13.00 1.53 -5.67
C GLN A 78 13.43 2.94 -5.24
N ALA A 79 12.69 3.55 -4.31
CA ALA A 79 13.02 4.85 -3.76
C ALA A 79 14.37 4.83 -3.02
N ALA A 80 14.63 3.77 -2.23
CA ALA A 80 15.90 3.57 -1.55
C ALA A 80 17.07 3.45 -2.54
N HIS A 81 16.92 2.63 -3.58
CA HIS A 81 17.91 2.49 -4.65
C HIS A 81 18.16 3.83 -5.36
N ALA A 82 17.12 4.59 -5.68
CA ALA A 82 17.23 5.89 -6.35
C ALA A 82 18.04 6.93 -5.55
N VAL A 83 18.20 6.73 -4.24
CA VAL A 83 19.00 7.61 -3.37
C VAL A 83 20.30 6.94 -2.88
N GLY A 84 20.71 5.82 -3.49
CA GLY A 84 21.96 5.13 -3.19
C GLY A 84 21.94 4.27 -1.91
N ARG A 85 20.76 3.83 -1.44
CA ARG A 85 20.58 2.96 -0.28
C ARG A 85 20.40 1.49 -0.71
N ASP A 86 21.40 0.93 -1.37
CA ASP A 86 21.33 -0.39 -2.00
C ASP A 86 21.38 -1.56 -0.99
N ASP A 87 21.78 -1.31 0.25
CA ASP A 87 21.74 -2.27 1.35
C ASP A 87 20.35 -2.39 2.01
N TYR A 88 19.43 -1.48 1.68
CA TYR A 88 18.06 -1.38 2.23
C TYR A 88 18.00 -1.38 3.76
N ARG A 89 19.06 -0.94 4.42
CA ARG A 89 19.17 -0.97 5.87
C ARG A 89 18.01 -0.27 6.57
N GLY A 90 17.38 -0.97 7.52
CA GLY A 90 16.23 -0.47 8.26
C GLY A 90 14.93 -0.41 7.46
N ILE A 91 14.85 -1.04 6.28
CA ILE A 91 13.68 -1.02 5.43
C ILE A 91 13.18 -2.44 5.20
N VAL A 92 11.89 -2.68 5.38
CA VAL A 92 11.21 -3.91 4.98
C VAL A 92 9.94 -3.58 4.18
N MET A 93 9.76 -4.25 3.06
CA MET A 93 8.62 -4.11 2.17
C MET A 93 7.80 -5.39 2.18
N PHE A 94 6.49 -5.25 2.19
CA PHE A 94 5.52 -6.34 2.12
C PHE A 94 4.66 -6.22 0.88
N SER A 95 4.50 -7.30 0.15
CA SER A 95 3.58 -7.39 -0.98
C SER A 95 2.79 -8.69 -0.94
N SER A 96 1.69 -8.76 -1.71
CA SER A 96 0.75 -9.86 -1.67
C SER A 96 0.07 -10.10 -3.00
N LEU A 97 -0.24 -11.36 -3.31
CA LEU A 97 -1.12 -11.73 -4.43
C LEU A 97 -2.59 -11.34 -4.20
N SER A 98 -2.95 -10.94 -2.97
CA SER A 98 -4.34 -10.63 -2.62
C SER A 98 -4.98 -9.60 -3.55
N LYS A 99 -4.23 -8.55 -3.90
CA LYS A 99 -4.71 -7.45 -4.76
C LYS A 99 -4.09 -7.52 -6.16
N ARG A 100 -2.79 -7.83 -6.25
CA ARG A 100 -2.10 -8.00 -7.52
C ARG A 100 -2.78 -9.01 -8.45
N SER A 101 -3.18 -10.15 -7.89
CA SER A 101 -3.72 -11.30 -8.64
C SER A 101 -5.16 -11.65 -8.29
N ASN A 102 -5.83 -10.83 -7.48
CA ASN A 102 -7.23 -11.03 -7.07
C ASN A 102 -7.50 -12.37 -6.34
N VAL A 103 -6.50 -12.91 -5.63
CA VAL A 103 -6.57 -14.20 -4.93
C VAL A 103 -6.29 -14.07 -3.43
N PRO A 104 -7.06 -13.26 -2.70
CA PRO A 104 -6.81 -13.03 -1.26
C PRO A 104 -6.93 -14.31 -0.44
N GLY A 105 -7.70 -15.30 -0.90
CA GLY A 105 -7.89 -16.59 -0.23
C GLY A 105 -6.63 -17.46 -0.22
N LEU A 106 -5.69 -17.27 -1.14
CA LEU A 106 -4.43 -18.03 -1.16
C LEU A 106 -3.50 -17.71 0.01
N ARG A 107 -3.69 -16.57 0.68
CA ARG A 107 -2.84 -16.13 1.79
C ARG A 107 -1.35 -16.09 1.41
N SER A 108 -1.06 -15.67 0.19
CA SER A 108 0.29 -15.59 -0.38
C SER A 108 0.80 -14.15 -0.46
N GLY A 109 2.04 -13.97 -0.06
CA GLY A 109 2.78 -12.71 -0.12
C GLY A 109 4.26 -12.95 0.13
N PHE A 110 5.05 -11.90 0.07
CA PHE A 110 6.46 -11.93 0.39
C PHE A 110 6.89 -10.67 1.13
N VAL A 111 8.07 -10.75 1.73
CA VAL A 111 8.77 -9.63 2.35
C VAL A 111 10.15 -9.50 1.74
N ALA A 112 10.61 -8.26 1.52
CA ALA A 112 11.94 -7.95 1.00
C ALA A 112 12.54 -6.73 1.70
N GLY A 113 13.86 -6.56 1.67
CA GLY A 113 14.54 -5.40 2.26
C GLY A 113 15.78 -5.77 3.04
N ASP A 114 15.99 -5.16 4.21
CA ASP A 114 17.14 -5.33 5.10
C ASP A 114 17.43 -6.82 5.41
N ALA A 115 18.61 -7.29 4.99
CA ALA A 115 18.99 -8.69 5.11
C ALA A 115 19.09 -9.18 6.58
N ASP A 116 19.53 -8.32 7.50
CA ASP A 116 19.65 -8.67 8.92
C ASP A 116 18.28 -8.78 9.59
N ILE A 117 17.35 -7.90 9.23
CA ILE A 117 15.96 -7.98 9.68
C ILE A 117 15.30 -9.24 9.10
N LEU A 118 15.45 -9.48 7.80
CA LEU A 118 14.86 -10.64 7.13
C LEU A 118 15.36 -11.97 7.70
N LYS A 119 16.65 -12.07 8.04
CA LYS A 119 17.22 -13.26 8.69
C LYS A 119 16.54 -13.56 10.02
N LYS A 120 16.32 -12.53 10.85
CA LYS A 120 15.63 -12.65 12.14
C LYS A 120 14.14 -12.95 11.96
N PHE A 121 13.50 -12.28 11.00
CA PHE A 121 12.10 -12.50 10.66
C PHE A 121 11.87 -13.94 10.18
N TRP A 122 12.74 -14.48 9.31
CA TRP A 122 12.64 -15.85 8.85
C TRP A 122 12.77 -16.85 10.03
N LEU A 123 13.75 -16.65 10.89
CA LEU A 123 13.90 -17.49 12.09
C LEU A 123 12.63 -17.44 12.96
N TYR A 124 12.08 -16.26 13.20
CA TYR A 124 10.83 -16.10 13.93
C TYR A 124 9.67 -16.84 13.24
N ARG A 125 9.55 -16.70 11.92
CA ARG A 125 8.51 -17.38 11.12
C ARG A 125 8.62 -18.91 11.13
N THR A 126 9.78 -19.47 11.36
CA THR A 126 9.96 -20.92 11.50
C THR A 126 9.18 -21.50 12.69
N TYR A 127 9.01 -20.70 13.74
CA TYR A 127 8.33 -21.11 14.98
C TYR A 127 6.95 -20.47 15.15
N GLN A 128 6.70 -19.36 14.47
CA GLN A 128 5.45 -18.59 14.58
C GLN A 128 4.76 -18.45 13.22
N GLY A 129 3.49 -18.86 13.17
CA GLY A 129 2.68 -18.83 11.98
C GLY A 129 2.78 -20.10 11.13
N CYS A 130 2.05 -20.10 10.02
CA CYS A 130 1.97 -21.24 9.12
C CYS A 130 2.73 -21.01 7.83
N ALA A 131 3.34 -22.05 7.27
CA ALA A 131 3.78 -22.09 5.90
C ALA A 131 2.57 -22.26 4.96
N MET A 132 2.66 -21.72 3.75
CA MET A 132 1.70 -22.03 2.69
C MET A 132 1.78 -23.53 2.35
N SER A 133 0.62 -24.15 2.06
CA SER A 133 0.60 -25.53 1.58
C SER A 133 1.30 -25.66 0.21
N PRO A 134 1.89 -26.80 -0.14
CA PRO A 134 2.58 -26.99 -1.41
C PRO A 134 1.75 -26.61 -2.65
N PRO A 135 0.45 -26.95 -2.77
CA PRO A 135 -0.36 -26.48 -3.89
C PRO A 135 -0.44 -24.94 -3.98
N VAL A 136 -0.57 -24.25 -2.83
CA VAL A 136 -0.59 -22.78 -2.79
C VAL A 136 0.77 -22.20 -3.19
N GLN A 137 1.89 -22.83 -2.79
CA GLN A 137 3.23 -22.39 -3.20
C GLN A 137 3.40 -22.47 -4.72
N HIS A 138 2.97 -23.56 -5.35
CA HIS A 138 3.03 -23.72 -6.81
C HIS A 138 2.14 -22.69 -7.53
N ALA A 139 0.91 -22.51 -7.08
CA ALA A 139 0.00 -21.50 -7.62
C ALA A 139 0.57 -20.07 -7.45
N SER A 140 1.19 -19.79 -6.30
CA SER A 140 1.82 -18.51 -6.04
C SER A 140 2.99 -18.25 -6.97
N ALA A 141 3.87 -19.24 -7.17
CA ALA A 141 4.99 -19.11 -8.11
C ALA A 141 4.50 -18.82 -9.53
N ALA A 142 3.46 -19.52 -10.00
CA ALA A 142 2.85 -19.27 -11.29
C ALA A 142 2.29 -17.83 -11.38
N ALA A 143 1.56 -17.37 -10.37
CA ALA A 143 0.96 -16.04 -10.36
C ALA A 143 2.02 -14.92 -10.30
N TRP A 144 3.11 -15.09 -9.54
CA TRP A 144 4.21 -14.11 -9.50
C TRP A 144 4.99 -14.03 -10.81
N ASN A 145 5.03 -15.10 -11.60
CA ASN A 145 5.72 -15.16 -12.90
C ASN A 145 4.83 -14.75 -14.09
N ASP A 146 3.55 -14.47 -13.89
CA ASP A 146 2.65 -14.03 -14.95
C ASP A 146 2.24 -12.57 -14.77
N GLU A 147 2.62 -11.72 -15.72
CA GLU A 147 2.22 -10.31 -15.77
C GLU A 147 0.98 -10.08 -16.63
N THR A 148 0.53 -11.08 -17.38
CA THR A 148 -0.60 -10.92 -18.32
C THR A 148 -1.89 -10.63 -17.56
N HIS A 149 -2.20 -11.44 -16.56
CA HIS A 149 -3.39 -11.23 -15.73
C HIS A 149 -3.32 -9.95 -14.89
N VAL A 150 -2.11 -9.50 -14.50
CA VAL A 150 -1.92 -8.25 -13.74
C VAL A 150 -2.27 -7.03 -14.59
N ARG A 151 -1.78 -6.98 -15.82
CA ARG A 151 -2.13 -5.93 -16.79
C ARG A 151 -3.63 -5.91 -17.09
N GLU A 152 -4.23 -7.10 -17.28
CA GLU A 152 -5.67 -7.22 -17.50
C GLU A 152 -6.47 -6.76 -16.27
N ASN A 153 -6.05 -7.11 -15.07
CA ASN A 153 -6.66 -6.64 -13.84
C ASN A 153 -6.62 -5.10 -13.73
N ARG A 154 -5.47 -4.47 -14.04
CA ARG A 154 -5.35 -3.00 -14.09
C ARG A 154 -6.28 -2.38 -15.13
N ARG A 155 -6.36 -2.99 -16.32
CA ARG A 155 -7.27 -2.52 -17.40
C ARG A 155 -8.72 -2.50 -16.91
N LEU A 156 -9.17 -3.59 -16.29
CA LEU A 156 -10.53 -3.71 -15.74
C LEU A 156 -10.79 -2.69 -14.62
N TYR A 157 -9.83 -2.45 -13.74
CA TYR A 157 -9.98 -1.40 -12.72
C TYR A 157 -10.05 -0.01 -13.33
N ARG A 158 -9.23 0.28 -14.33
CA ARG A 158 -9.27 1.57 -15.06
C ARG A 158 -10.65 1.83 -15.65
N GLU A 159 -11.22 0.87 -16.35
CA GLU A 159 -12.57 0.97 -16.91
C GLU A 159 -13.64 1.21 -15.82
N LYS A 160 -13.55 0.51 -14.70
CA LYS A 160 -14.47 0.72 -13.57
C LYS A 160 -14.36 2.13 -13.02
N PHE A 161 -13.15 2.63 -12.83
CA PHE A 161 -12.94 4.00 -12.34
C PHE A 161 -13.40 5.06 -13.35
N ASP A 162 -13.16 4.84 -14.63
CA ASP A 162 -13.62 5.75 -15.70
C ASP A 162 -15.15 5.86 -15.72
N ALA A 163 -15.85 4.74 -15.48
CA ALA A 163 -17.29 4.71 -15.44
C ALA A 163 -17.89 5.22 -14.12
N VAL A 164 -17.32 4.85 -12.99
CA VAL A 164 -17.93 5.07 -11.66
C VAL A 164 -17.54 6.40 -11.02
N THR A 165 -16.28 6.84 -11.21
CA THR A 165 -15.80 8.08 -10.57
C THR A 165 -16.69 9.29 -10.90
N PRO A 166 -17.08 9.56 -12.16
CA PRO A 166 -17.95 10.69 -12.47
C PRO A 166 -19.33 10.59 -11.82
N LEU A 167 -19.87 9.37 -11.72
CA LEU A 167 -21.18 9.14 -11.09
C LEU A 167 -21.16 9.47 -9.60
N VAL A 168 -20.13 8.98 -8.89
CA VAL A 168 -19.99 9.24 -7.45
C VAL A 168 -19.64 10.71 -7.20
N ALA A 169 -18.75 11.29 -8.00
CA ALA A 169 -18.35 12.70 -7.88
C ALA A 169 -19.48 13.69 -8.10
N ALA A 170 -20.51 13.32 -8.87
CA ALA A 170 -21.70 14.15 -9.05
C ALA A 170 -22.53 14.33 -7.76
N HIS A 171 -22.38 13.45 -6.79
CA HIS A 171 -23.17 13.43 -5.55
C HIS A 171 -22.33 13.60 -4.28
N LEU A 172 -21.07 13.15 -4.32
CA LEU A 172 -20.18 13.15 -3.18
C LEU A 172 -18.84 13.80 -3.55
N GLY A 173 -18.20 14.44 -2.57
CA GLY A 173 -16.86 15.01 -2.73
C GLY A 173 -15.83 13.89 -2.86
N THR A 174 -15.53 13.48 -4.08
CA THR A 174 -14.50 12.49 -4.39
C THR A 174 -13.79 12.79 -5.71
N ALA A 175 -12.61 12.23 -5.87
CA ALA A 175 -11.86 12.25 -7.12
C ALA A 175 -11.22 10.88 -7.36
N ARG A 176 -10.74 10.67 -8.59
CA ARG A 176 -9.93 9.47 -8.89
C ARG A 176 -8.67 9.50 -8.03
N PRO A 177 -8.34 8.45 -7.31
CA PRO A 177 -7.11 8.37 -6.53
C PRO A 177 -5.88 8.18 -7.44
N ASP A 178 -4.67 8.32 -6.88
CA ASP A 178 -3.43 8.04 -7.61
C ASP A 178 -3.36 6.55 -8.02
N ALA A 179 -3.77 5.65 -7.11
CA ALA A 179 -3.76 4.20 -7.30
C ALA A 179 -4.76 3.51 -6.35
N SER A 180 -4.67 2.16 -6.20
CA SER A 180 -5.58 1.36 -5.37
C SER A 180 -6.95 1.15 -6.04
N PHE A 181 -7.93 0.61 -5.30
CA PHE A 181 -9.26 0.30 -5.83
C PHE A 181 -10.41 0.92 -5.02
N TYR A 182 -10.13 1.99 -4.26
CA TYR A 182 -11.12 2.70 -3.47
C TYR A 182 -11.45 4.05 -4.08
N LEU A 183 -12.70 4.49 -3.94
CA LEU A 183 -13.09 5.89 -3.97
C LEU A 183 -13.29 6.36 -2.52
N TRP A 184 -12.47 7.29 -2.08
CA TRP A 184 -12.61 7.90 -0.76
C TRP A 184 -13.44 9.16 -0.88
N ALA A 185 -14.70 9.09 -0.46
CA ALA A 185 -15.67 10.14 -0.69
C ALA A 185 -16.05 10.86 0.62
N ARG A 186 -16.22 12.17 0.53
CA ARG A 186 -16.76 12.96 1.64
C ARG A 186 -18.28 12.86 1.66
N THR A 187 -18.84 12.42 2.77
CA THR A 187 -20.28 12.31 2.98
C THR A 187 -20.86 13.58 3.60
N PRO A 188 -22.14 13.94 3.33
CA PRO A 188 -22.77 15.15 3.86
C PRO A 188 -23.14 15.03 5.35
N ILE A 189 -23.22 13.81 5.86
CA ILE A 189 -23.50 13.45 7.27
C ILE A 189 -22.41 12.50 7.75
N THR A 190 -22.48 11.99 8.97
CA THR A 190 -21.50 11.02 9.46
C THR A 190 -21.52 9.78 8.58
N ASP A 191 -20.35 9.15 8.41
CA ASP A 191 -20.18 7.93 7.60
C ASP A 191 -21.11 6.79 8.04
N THR A 192 -21.29 6.64 9.35
CA THR A 192 -22.18 5.64 9.95
C THR A 192 -23.64 5.91 9.59
N GLU A 193 -24.11 7.13 9.75
CA GLU A 193 -25.49 7.52 9.37
C GLU A 193 -25.72 7.37 7.87
N PHE A 194 -24.75 7.76 7.06
CA PHE A 194 -24.81 7.63 5.62
C PHE A 194 -24.91 6.16 5.20
N ALA A 195 -24.03 5.29 5.72
CA ALA A 195 -24.03 3.87 5.40
C ALA A 195 -25.34 3.17 5.85
N LEU A 196 -25.83 3.46 7.07
CA LEU A 196 -27.08 2.91 7.56
C LEU A 196 -28.28 3.43 6.79
N GLY A 197 -28.27 4.69 6.35
CA GLY A 197 -29.31 5.26 5.51
C GLY A 197 -29.40 4.55 4.18
N LEU A 198 -28.26 4.39 3.48
CA LEU A 198 -28.20 3.64 2.21
C LEU A 198 -28.73 2.21 2.36
N GLN A 199 -28.31 1.51 3.43
CA GLN A 199 -28.78 0.15 3.66
C GLN A 199 -30.29 0.08 3.89
N ARG A 200 -30.87 1.03 4.63
CA ARG A 200 -32.34 1.04 4.92
C ARG A 200 -33.20 1.37 3.72
N GLU A 201 -32.69 2.25 2.85
CA GLU A 201 -33.48 2.78 1.72
C GLU A 201 -33.33 1.98 0.43
N TYR A 202 -32.18 1.34 0.23
CA TYR A 202 -31.83 0.73 -1.08
C TYR A 202 -31.41 -0.74 -1.01
N ASN A 203 -31.54 -1.41 0.14
CA ASN A 203 -31.15 -2.82 0.29
C ASN A 203 -32.35 -3.71 0.66
#